data_76619f049dd6119d359ded9310f02e0a
#
_entry.id   76619f049dd6119d359ded9310f02e0a
#
_cell.length_a   1.000
_cell.length_b   1.000
_cell.length_c   1.000
_cell.angle_alpha   90.00
_cell.angle_beta   90.00
_cell.angle_gamma   90.00
#
_symmetry.space_group_name_H-M   'P 1'
#
loop_
_entity.id
_entity.type
_entity.pdbx_description
1 polymer ?
#
loop_
_entity_poly.entity_id
_entity_poly.type
_entity_poly.pdbx_seq_one_letter_code
_entity_poly.pdbx_strand_id
1 'polypeptide(L)'
;MTTLVLEFMQPTRLWALALIPVIAGIYWYLANRISQSQTPNSRLRFVIPKDAAWKRHGAVLLALLSLASLVIAWAMPKDYGKQARDRATIVVTIDVSWSMEADDVSPNRLEAAKESAKKFIASLPERFNVALVTFAGTASVSVPPTVDRGVLNRAIDNIQMAPSTAIGEAIYTSLDALKLVPPDPDHPDATAPAAIVLLSDGASNLGRDSAAAAQQSKQ
;
A
#
# COMPACT_ATOMS: atom_id res chain seq x y z
N MET A 1 -2.03 0.30 23.36
CA MET A 1 -1.92 -1.18 23.30
C MET A 1 -2.57 -1.61 21.98
N THR A 2 -1.78 -1.76 20.93
CA THR A 2 -2.25 -2.28 19.63
C THR A 2 -2.35 -3.78 19.74
N THR A 3 -3.57 -4.30 19.84
CA THR A 3 -3.83 -5.73 19.71
C THR A 3 -3.47 -6.15 18.30
N LEU A 4 -2.38 -6.90 18.13
CA LEU A 4 -2.03 -7.58 16.88
C LEU A 4 -3.12 -8.64 16.65
N VAL A 5 -4.16 -8.28 15.89
CA VAL A 5 -5.15 -9.25 15.39
C VAL A 5 -4.52 -9.89 14.16
N LEU A 6 -4.01 -11.12 14.31
CA LEU A 6 -3.57 -11.94 13.18
C LEU A 6 -4.81 -12.41 12.42
N GLU A 7 -5.10 -11.76 11.29
CA GLU A 7 -6.09 -12.25 10.34
C GLU A 7 -5.47 -13.26 9.36
N PHE A 8 -6.20 -14.33 9.09
CA PHE A 8 -5.78 -15.37 8.15
C PHE A 8 -6.65 -15.34 6.90
N MET A 9 -6.06 -15.52 5.73
CA MET A 9 -6.80 -15.62 4.46
C MET A 9 -7.71 -16.87 4.42
N GLN A 10 -7.30 -17.95 5.08
CA GLN A 10 -8.06 -19.21 5.13
C GLN A 10 -8.12 -19.76 6.55
N PRO A 11 -8.98 -19.20 7.43
CA PRO A 11 -9.07 -19.62 8.84
C PRO A 11 -9.53 -21.05 9.01
N THR A 12 -10.25 -21.62 8.02
CA THR A 12 -10.69 -23.02 8.03
C THR A 12 -9.52 -24.01 8.08
N ARG A 13 -8.34 -23.64 7.57
CA ARG A 13 -7.15 -24.51 7.61
C ARG A 13 -6.56 -24.66 9.02
N LEU A 14 -6.86 -23.76 9.93
CA LEU A 14 -6.44 -23.84 11.33
C LEU A 14 -7.05 -25.06 12.06
N TRP A 15 -8.13 -25.66 11.53
CA TRP A 15 -8.67 -26.90 12.06
C TRP A 15 -7.64 -28.04 12.06
N ALA A 16 -6.65 -27.99 11.18
CA ALA A 16 -5.55 -28.95 11.18
C ALA A 16 -4.72 -28.93 12.48
N LEU A 17 -4.72 -27.82 13.25
CA LEU A 17 -4.10 -27.75 14.57
C LEU A 17 -4.74 -28.73 15.57
N ALA A 18 -6.00 -29.11 15.39
CA ALA A 18 -6.68 -30.08 16.24
C ALA A 18 -6.07 -31.49 16.13
N LEU A 19 -5.31 -31.78 15.06
CA LEU A 19 -4.59 -33.03 14.92
C LEU A 19 -3.39 -33.13 15.88
N ILE A 20 -2.81 -32.02 16.30
CA ILE A 20 -1.63 -31.99 17.17
C ILE A 20 -1.90 -32.63 18.54
N PRO A 21 -2.97 -32.25 19.29
CA PRO A 21 -3.29 -32.91 20.56
C PRO A 21 -3.66 -34.38 20.37
N VAL A 22 -4.26 -34.76 19.25
CA VAL A 22 -4.55 -36.17 18.93
C VAL A 22 -3.25 -36.99 18.77
N ILE A 23 -2.29 -36.46 17.99
CA ILE A 23 -0.99 -37.10 17.79
C ILE A 23 -0.22 -37.15 19.11
N ALA A 24 -0.24 -36.10 19.91
CA ALA A 24 0.38 -36.06 21.23
C ALA A 24 -0.24 -37.10 22.18
N GLY A 25 -1.57 -37.24 22.18
CA GLY A 25 -2.29 -38.23 22.98
C GLY A 25 -1.96 -39.70 22.58
N ILE A 26 -1.93 -39.95 21.27
CA ILE A 26 -1.51 -41.29 20.74
C ILE A 26 -0.08 -41.58 21.15
N TYR A 27 0.84 -40.62 21.00
CA TYR A 27 2.23 -40.79 21.42
C TYR A 27 2.32 -41.10 22.93
N TRP A 28 1.62 -40.36 23.78
CA TRP A 28 1.63 -40.54 25.23
C TRP A 28 1.07 -41.93 25.62
N TYR A 29 -0.05 -42.32 24.98
CA TYR A 29 -0.65 -43.65 25.19
C TYR A 29 0.32 -44.77 24.82
N LEU A 30 0.95 -44.71 23.64
CA LEU A 30 1.93 -45.72 23.20
C LEU A 30 3.17 -45.72 24.07
N ALA A 31 3.69 -44.57 24.46
CA ALA A 31 4.84 -44.45 25.34
C ALA A 31 4.59 -45.11 26.70
N ASN A 32 3.39 -44.91 27.28
CA ASN A 32 3.01 -45.53 28.55
C ASN A 32 2.80 -47.06 28.41
N ARG A 33 2.17 -47.48 27.32
CA ARG A 33 1.94 -48.90 27.06
C ARG A 33 3.25 -49.70 26.88
N ILE A 34 4.20 -49.14 26.15
CA ILE A 34 5.53 -49.74 25.94
C ILE A 34 6.31 -49.78 27.26
N SER A 35 6.18 -48.75 28.09
CA SER A 35 6.83 -48.71 29.41
C SER A 35 6.30 -49.79 30.36
N GLN A 36 5.03 -50.15 30.26
CA GLN A 36 4.41 -51.21 31.08
C GLN A 36 4.70 -52.65 30.57
N SER A 37 5.01 -52.77 29.26
CA SER A 37 5.23 -54.11 28.62
C SER A 37 6.65 -54.63 28.78
N GLN A 38 7.56 -53.91 29.42
CA GLN A 38 8.93 -54.38 29.61
C GLN A 38 8.98 -55.44 30.71
N THR A 39 8.82 -56.70 30.30
CA THR A 39 9.10 -57.87 31.17
C THR A 39 10.57 -57.86 31.61
N PRO A 40 10.86 -58.19 32.88
CA PRO A 40 12.19 -58.05 33.50
C PRO A 40 13.28 -59.02 32.99
N ASN A 41 13.01 -59.87 31.99
CA ASN A 41 13.85 -61.02 31.65
C ASN A 41 14.63 -60.90 30.32
N SER A 42 14.98 -59.80 29.76
CA SER A 42 15.85 -59.77 28.59
C SER A 42 17.32 -59.45 28.93
N ARG A 43 18.21 -60.39 28.71
CA ARG A 43 19.68 -60.23 28.84
C ARG A 43 20.31 -59.18 27.92
N LEU A 44 19.51 -58.55 27.06
CA LEU A 44 19.90 -57.47 26.12
C LEU A 44 19.94 -56.06 26.76
N ARG A 45 19.66 -55.93 28.06
CA ARG A 45 19.60 -54.65 28.76
C ARG A 45 20.95 -53.93 28.90
N PHE A 46 22.06 -54.62 28.65
CA PHE A 46 23.42 -54.12 28.81
C PHE A 46 23.98 -53.40 27.58
N VAL A 47 23.32 -53.49 26.42
CA VAL A 47 23.89 -52.99 25.15
C VAL A 47 23.17 -51.79 24.60
N ILE A 48 21.98 -51.47 25.09
CA ILE A 48 21.22 -50.32 24.60
C ILE A 48 21.40 -49.16 25.58
N PRO A 49 22.06 -48.03 25.20
CA PRO A 49 22.15 -46.89 26.06
C PRO A 49 20.72 -46.37 26.34
N LYS A 50 20.41 -46.18 27.63
CA LYS A 50 19.15 -45.53 28.05
C LYS A 50 19.21 -44.09 27.61
N ASP A 51 18.63 -43.78 26.47
CA ASP A 51 18.41 -42.42 26.10
C ASP A 51 17.61 -41.73 27.21
N ALA A 52 18.15 -40.63 27.72
CA ALA A 52 17.48 -39.85 28.76
C ALA A 52 16.07 -39.53 28.27
N ALA A 53 15.05 -39.85 29.07
CA ALA A 53 13.63 -39.64 28.73
C ALA A 53 13.37 -38.22 28.20
N TRP A 54 14.14 -37.23 28.67
CA TRP A 54 14.07 -35.85 28.21
C TRP A 54 14.46 -35.69 26.74
N LYS A 55 15.48 -36.37 26.23
CA LYS A 55 15.88 -36.30 24.80
C LYS A 55 14.77 -36.84 23.89
N ARG A 56 14.13 -37.94 24.29
CA ARG A 56 13.02 -38.53 23.53
C ARG A 56 11.77 -37.65 23.51
N HIS A 57 11.38 -37.12 24.68
CA HIS A 57 10.20 -36.24 24.75
C HIS A 57 10.49 -34.88 24.12
N GLY A 58 11.73 -34.35 24.23
CA GLY A 58 12.16 -33.11 23.58
C GLY A 58 12.10 -33.20 22.04
N ALA A 59 12.54 -34.31 21.46
CA ALA A 59 12.46 -34.54 20.01
C ALA A 59 11.00 -34.52 19.50
N VAL A 60 10.09 -35.18 20.24
CA VAL A 60 8.66 -35.17 19.88
C VAL A 60 8.04 -33.80 20.03
N LEU A 61 8.38 -33.05 21.07
CA LEU A 61 7.89 -31.68 21.27
C LEU A 61 8.35 -30.76 20.15
N LEU A 62 9.62 -30.86 19.72
CA LEU A 62 10.15 -30.12 18.59
C LEU A 62 9.43 -30.48 17.27
N ALA A 63 9.15 -31.75 17.04
CA ALA A 63 8.40 -32.21 15.87
C ALA A 63 6.97 -31.67 15.87
N LEU A 64 6.28 -31.63 17.01
CA LEU A 64 4.93 -31.07 17.14
C LEU A 64 4.93 -29.55 16.94
N LEU A 65 5.94 -28.83 17.45
CA LEU A 65 6.10 -27.40 17.22
C LEU A 65 6.37 -27.10 15.74
N SER A 66 7.20 -27.89 15.08
CA SER A 66 7.45 -27.78 13.64
C SER A 66 6.16 -28.01 12.84
N LEU A 67 5.35 -29.01 13.19
CA LEU A 67 4.07 -29.26 12.55
C LEU A 67 3.10 -28.10 12.78
N ALA A 68 3.04 -27.53 13.99
CA ALA A 68 2.22 -26.38 14.30
C ALA A 68 2.60 -25.15 13.46
N SER A 69 3.90 -24.86 13.35
CA SER A 69 4.38 -23.73 12.54
C SER A 69 4.07 -23.92 11.05
N LEU A 70 4.14 -25.16 10.55
CA LEU A 70 3.78 -25.47 9.16
C LEU A 70 2.28 -25.25 8.89
N VAL A 71 1.41 -25.65 9.82
CA VAL A 71 -0.04 -25.43 9.70
C VAL A 71 -0.37 -23.95 9.74
N ILE A 72 0.28 -23.17 10.61
CA ILE A 72 0.11 -21.72 10.68
C ILE A 72 0.57 -21.06 9.37
N ALA A 73 1.72 -21.47 8.83
CA ALA A 73 2.20 -20.95 7.54
C ALA A 73 1.23 -21.33 6.39
N TRP A 74 0.65 -22.53 6.43
CA TRP A 74 -0.32 -22.98 5.42
C TRP A 74 -1.65 -22.22 5.50
N ALA A 75 -2.02 -21.69 6.68
CA ALA A 75 -3.20 -20.85 6.85
C ALA A 75 -3.06 -19.46 6.22
N MET A 76 -1.88 -19.12 5.67
CA MET A 76 -1.57 -17.85 5.02
C MET A 76 -1.95 -16.65 5.89
N PRO A 77 -1.14 -16.29 6.89
CA PRO A 77 -1.37 -15.07 7.66
C PRO A 77 -1.38 -13.88 6.70
N LYS A 78 -2.38 -13.01 6.82
CA LYS A 78 -2.44 -11.77 6.04
C LYS A 78 -1.28 -10.88 6.50
N ASP A 79 -0.41 -10.55 5.58
CA ASP A 79 0.57 -9.49 5.79
C ASP A 79 -0.11 -8.16 5.42
N TYR A 80 -0.24 -7.26 6.40
CA TYR A 80 -0.63 -5.87 6.17
C TYR A 80 0.54 -5.04 5.61
N GLY A 81 1.53 -5.69 4.98
CA GLY A 81 2.51 -4.99 4.18
C GLY A 81 1.78 -4.03 3.23
N LYS A 82 2.24 -2.79 3.15
CA LYS A 82 1.76 -1.81 2.16
C LYS A 82 1.95 -2.41 0.78
N GLN A 83 0.96 -3.17 0.29
CA GLN A 83 0.91 -3.49 -1.12
C GLN A 83 0.91 -2.14 -1.85
N ALA A 84 1.90 -1.94 -2.72
CA ALA A 84 1.86 -0.83 -3.65
C ALA A 84 0.50 -0.94 -4.36
N ARG A 85 -0.42 -0.01 -4.03
CA ARG A 85 -1.75 -0.04 -4.65
C ARG A 85 -1.53 0.16 -6.13
N ASP A 86 -2.02 -0.77 -6.92
CA ASP A 86 -1.87 -0.75 -8.39
C ASP A 86 -2.57 0.46 -9.03
N ARG A 87 -3.32 1.23 -8.25
CA ARG A 87 -4.04 2.44 -8.65
C ARG A 87 -3.80 3.57 -7.67
N ALA A 88 -3.48 4.71 -8.21
CA ALA A 88 -3.40 5.99 -7.49
C ALA A 88 -3.95 7.09 -8.40
N THR A 89 -4.36 8.20 -7.81
CA THR A 89 -4.76 9.39 -8.55
C THR A 89 -3.80 10.52 -8.26
N ILE A 90 -3.26 11.12 -9.30
CA ILE A 90 -2.34 12.26 -9.20
C ILE A 90 -2.99 13.45 -9.88
N VAL A 91 -3.12 14.55 -9.16
CA VAL A 91 -3.56 15.83 -9.73
C VAL A 91 -2.31 16.66 -9.99
N VAL A 92 -2.03 16.93 -11.26
CA VAL A 92 -0.96 17.84 -11.68
C VAL A 92 -1.58 19.21 -11.82
N THR A 93 -1.09 20.17 -11.03
CA THR A 93 -1.64 21.51 -10.94
C THR A 93 -0.58 22.49 -11.40
N ILE A 94 -0.85 23.22 -12.49
CA ILE A 94 0.12 24.10 -13.15
C ILE A 94 -0.33 25.56 -13.01
N ASP A 95 0.58 26.39 -12.51
CA ASP A 95 0.46 27.83 -12.49
C ASP A 95 0.59 28.37 -13.92
N VAL A 96 -0.39 29.16 -14.34
CA VAL A 96 -0.41 29.79 -15.66
C VAL A 96 -0.45 31.32 -15.55
N SER A 97 -0.05 31.84 -14.38
CA SER A 97 0.03 33.28 -14.15
C SER A 97 1.12 33.95 -14.99
N TRP A 98 0.99 35.25 -15.20
CA TRP A 98 1.98 35.98 -16.00
C TRP A 98 3.39 35.97 -15.41
N SER A 99 3.58 35.72 -14.11
CA SER A 99 4.91 35.53 -13.52
C SER A 99 5.65 34.32 -14.09
N MET A 100 4.93 33.35 -14.68
CA MET A 100 5.48 32.19 -15.36
C MET A 100 6.06 32.50 -16.75
N GLU A 101 5.92 33.75 -17.26
CA GLU A 101 6.57 34.21 -18.49
C GLU A 101 8.08 34.48 -18.31
N ALA A 102 8.53 34.61 -17.06
CA ALA A 102 9.92 34.90 -16.76
C ALA A 102 10.90 33.90 -17.42
N ASP A 103 12.00 34.43 -17.95
CA ASP A 103 13.02 33.71 -18.72
C ASP A 103 14.27 33.34 -17.91
N ASP A 104 14.16 33.38 -16.57
CA ASP A 104 15.22 32.93 -15.67
C ASP A 104 15.46 31.42 -15.74
N VAL A 105 14.51 30.67 -16.33
CA VAL A 105 14.60 29.27 -16.72
C VAL A 105 14.33 29.16 -18.23
N SER A 106 15.22 28.49 -18.97
CA SER A 106 15.08 28.39 -20.43
C SER A 106 13.99 27.38 -20.84
N PRO A 107 13.12 27.67 -21.82
CA PRO A 107 12.94 28.94 -22.53
C PRO A 107 12.19 29.99 -21.70
N ASN A 108 11.27 29.60 -20.84
CA ASN A 108 10.60 30.36 -19.76
C ASN A 108 10.05 29.40 -18.73
N ARG A 109 9.59 29.92 -17.57
CA ARG A 109 9.09 29.09 -16.47
C ARG A 109 7.90 28.24 -16.89
N LEU A 110 6.96 28.74 -17.69
CA LEU A 110 5.77 28.01 -18.12
C LEU A 110 6.13 26.85 -19.04
N GLU A 111 6.99 27.05 -20.03
CA GLU A 111 7.41 25.97 -20.92
C GLU A 111 8.24 24.91 -20.17
N ALA A 112 9.09 25.34 -19.25
CA ALA A 112 9.83 24.41 -18.38
C ALA A 112 8.88 23.60 -17.47
N ALA A 113 7.81 24.23 -16.94
CA ALA A 113 6.79 23.56 -16.15
C ALA A 113 5.98 22.55 -17.01
N LYS A 114 5.58 22.91 -18.24
CA LYS A 114 4.90 22.02 -19.18
C LYS A 114 5.76 20.80 -19.50
N GLU A 115 7.04 21.01 -19.81
CA GLU A 115 7.95 19.89 -20.13
C GLU A 115 8.17 18.99 -18.90
N SER A 116 8.34 19.57 -17.73
CA SER A 116 8.50 18.82 -16.46
C SER A 116 7.23 18.03 -16.14
N ALA A 117 6.04 18.62 -16.32
CA ALA A 117 4.78 17.96 -16.12
C ALA A 117 4.62 16.75 -17.07
N LYS A 118 4.94 16.90 -18.36
CA LYS A 118 4.89 15.79 -19.33
C LYS A 118 5.86 14.68 -18.98
N LYS A 119 7.11 15.00 -18.62
CA LYS A 119 8.11 14.02 -18.18
C LYS A 119 7.64 13.27 -16.93
N PHE A 120 7.10 14.01 -15.95
CA PHE A 120 6.56 13.42 -14.74
C PHE A 120 5.39 12.46 -15.05
N ILE A 121 4.41 12.91 -15.85
CA ILE A 121 3.25 12.10 -16.25
C ILE A 121 3.69 10.83 -16.99
N ALA A 122 4.71 10.92 -17.85
CA ALA A 122 5.26 9.77 -18.58
C ALA A 122 6.00 8.78 -17.66
N SER A 123 6.53 9.23 -16.53
CA SER A 123 7.21 8.37 -15.54
C SER A 123 6.25 7.60 -14.64
N LEU A 124 4.97 7.97 -14.60
CA LEU A 124 3.96 7.32 -13.77
C LEU A 124 3.50 5.99 -14.37
N PRO A 125 3.16 4.98 -13.54
CA PRO A 125 2.56 3.75 -14.01
C PRO A 125 1.31 4.01 -14.86
N GLU A 126 1.09 3.21 -15.90
CA GLU A 126 -0.02 3.40 -16.84
C GLU A 126 -1.41 3.35 -16.18
N ARG A 127 -1.54 2.59 -15.09
CA ARG A 127 -2.79 2.42 -14.34
C ARG A 127 -3.15 3.59 -13.42
N PHE A 128 -2.24 4.56 -13.24
CA PHE A 128 -2.52 5.73 -12.42
C PHE A 128 -3.41 6.71 -13.16
N ASN A 129 -4.51 7.15 -12.51
CA ASN A 129 -5.29 8.26 -13.01
C ASN A 129 -4.51 9.56 -12.79
N VAL A 130 -4.50 10.40 -13.82
CA VAL A 130 -3.91 11.73 -13.73
C VAL A 130 -4.96 12.77 -14.13
N ALA A 131 -5.14 13.80 -13.30
CA ALA A 131 -5.93 14.98 -13.62
C ALA A 131 -5.00 16.16 -13.87
N LEU A 132 -5.44 17.09 -14.71
CA LEU A 132 -4.76 18.34 -14.95
C LEU A 132 -5.62 19.49 -14.44
N VAL A 133 -5.07 20.28 -13.54
CA VAL A 133 -5.66 21.54 -13.06
C VAL A 133 -4.75 22.67 -13.50
N THR A 134 -5.33 23.73 -14.05
CA THR A 134 -4.61 24.97 -14.33
C THR A 134 -5.16 26.07 -13.43
N PHE A 135 -4.30 26.96 -12.97
CA PHE A 135 -4.72 28.06 -12.13
C PHE A 135 -3.92 29.34 -12.40
N ALA A 136 -4.61 30.46 -12.22
CA ALA A 136 -4.10 31.81 -12.18
C ALA A 136 -4.89 32.57 -11.10
N GLY A 137 -5.62 33.62 -11.42
CA GLY A 137 -6.57 34.24 -10.49
C GLY A 137 -7.77 33.38 -10.12
N THR A 138 -8.08 32.38 -10.93
CA THR A 138 -9.06 31.28 -10.68
C THR A 138 -8.42 29.92 -11.04
N ALA A 139 -8.98 28.87 -10.51
CA ALA A 139 -8.54 27.51 -10.82
C ALA A 139 -9.63 26.70 -11.53
N SER A 140 -9.25 25.86 -12.49
CA SER A 140 -10.16 25.01 -13.23
C SER A 140 -9.56 23.63 -13.52
N VAL A 141 -10.42 22.60 -13.56
CA VAL A 141 -10.04 21.27 -13.99
C VAL A 141 -9.98 21.26 -15.52
N SER A 142 -8.78 21.28 -16.08
CA SER A 142 -8.56 21.26 -17.53
C SER A 142 -8.78 19.86 -18.11
N VAL A 143 -8.38 18.79 -17.36
CA VAL A 143 -8.63 17.40 -17.71
C VAL A 143 -9.03 16.64 -16.45
N PRO A 144 -10.21 16.01 -16.40
CA PRO A 144 -10.61 15.16 -15.29
C PRO A 144 -9.69 13.92 -15.18
N PRO A 145 -9.70 13.19 -14.04
CA PRO A 145 -8.86 12.03 -13.84
C PRO A 145 -9.00 11.00 -14.96
N THR A 146 -7.89 10.72 -15.65
CA THR A 146 -7.85 9.80 -16.79
C THR A 146 -6.51 9.05 -16.85
N VAL A 147 -6.51 7.87 -17.47
CA VAL A 147 -5.30 7.12 -17.82
C VAL A 147 -4.76 7.49 -19.21
N ASP A 148 -5.50 8.25 -20.01
CA ASP A 148 -5.11 8.67 -21.36
C ASP A 148 -4.07 9.81 -21.31
N ARG A 149 -2.80 9.42 -21.46
CA ARG A 149 -1.67 10.37 -21.48
C ARG A 149 -1.69 11.30 -22.69
N GLY A 150 -2.30 10.86 -23.79
CA GLY A 150 -2.42 11.66 -25.02
C GLY A 150 -3.33 12.87 -24.82
N VAL A 151 -4.46 12.72 -24.12
CA VAL A 151 -5.36 13.81 -23.75
C VAL A 151 -4.65 14.82 -22.85
N LEU A 152 -3.93 14.33 -21.82
CA LEU A 152 -3.18 15.18 -20.90
C LEU A 152 -2.11 16.00 -21.60
N ASN A 153 -1.30 15.36 -22.48
CA ASN A 153 -0.23 16.05 -23.19
C ASN A 153 -0.79 17.16 -24.11
N ARG A 154 -1.86 16.88 -24.84
CA ARG A 154 -2.52 17.90 -25.70
C ARG A 154 -3.07 19.06 -24.86
N ALA A 155 -3.66 18.78 -23.70
CA ALA A 155 -4.15 19.83 -22.81
C ALA A 155 -3.01 20.70 -22.27
N ILE A 156 -1.87 20.08 -21.87
CA ILE A 156 -0.68 20.79 -21.42
C ILE A 156 -0.12 21.69 -22.52
N ASP A 157 -0.06 21.21 -23.78
CA ASP A 157 0.42 22.02 -24.91
C ASP A 157 -0.45 23.26 -25.14
N ASN A 158 -1.76 23.15 -24.95
CA ASN A 158 -2.73 24.21 -25.19
C ASN A 158 -2.94 25.17 -24.01
N ILE A 159 -2.17 25.04 -22.92
CA ILE A 159 -2.23 25.95 -21.78
C ILE A 159 -1.90 27.37 -22.23
N GLN A 160 -2.76 28.32 -21.84
CA GLN A 160 -2.60 29.74 -22.06
C GLN A 160 -2.42 30.47 -20.72
N MET A 161 -1.63 31.56 -20.73
CA MET A 161 -1.40 32.39 -19.55
C MET A 161 -2.62 33.23 -19.21
N ALA A 162 -2.77 33.51 -17.91
CA ALA A 162 -3.84 34.35 -17.37
C ALA A 162 -3.31 35.23 -16.21
N PRO A 163 -3.98 36.32 -15.86
CA PRO A 163 -3.54 37.23 -14.81
C PRO A 163 -3.73 36.61 -13.41
N SER A 164 -2.92 37.09 -12.45
CA SER A 164 -2.99 36.81 -11.02
C SER A 164 -2.63 35.35 -10.64
N THR A 165 -2.50 35.09 -9.35
CA THR A 165 -2.14 33.76 -8.81
C THR A 165 -2.92 33.48 -7.54
N ALA A 166 -3.68 32.36 -7.51
CA ALA A 166 -4.54 31.94 -6.41
C ALA A 166 -4.26 30.49 -6.02
N ILE A 167 -3.18 30.24 -5.27
CA ILE A 167 -2.73 28.90 -4.89
C ILE A 167 -3.79 28.16 -4.05
N GLY A 168 -4.47 28.85 -3.13
CA GLY A 168 -5.52 28.26 -2.33
C GLY A 168 -6.66 27.68 -3.17
N GLU A 169 -7.10 28.41 -4.21
CA GLU A 169 -8.11 27.95 -5.16
C GLU A 169 -7.61 26.72 -5.94
N ALA A 170 -6.34 26.71 -6.33
CA ALA A 170 -5.72 25.60 -7.02
C ALA A 170 -5.78 24.30 -6.19
N ILE A 171 -5.48 24.36 -4.89
CA ILE A 171 -5.54 23.21 -3.99
C ILE A 171 -6.99 22.72 -3.84
N TYR A 172 -7.96 23.61 -3.59
CA TYR A 172 -9.37 23.21 -3.47
C TYR A 172 -9.92 22.61 -4.75
N THR A 173 -9.61 23.21 -5.91
CA THR A 173 -10.01 22.65 -7.21
C THR A 173 -9.36 21.29 -7.45
N SER A 174 -8.12 21.09 -7.00
CA SER A 174 -7.45 19.79 -7.09
C SER A 174 -8.13 18.75 -6.20
N LEU A 175 -8.57 19.11 -4.99
CA LEU A 175 -9.35 18.23 -4.12
C LEU A 175 -10.71 17.88 -4.74
N ASP A 176 -11.35 18.83 -5.40
CA ASP A 176 -12.61 18.58 -6.11
C ASP A 176 -12.40 17.70 -7.34
N ALA A 177 -11.27 17.82 -8.03
CA ALA A 177 -10.91 16.92 -9.13
C ALA A 177 -10.77 15.46 -8.68
N LEU A 178 -10.32 15.22 -7.44
CA LEU A 178 -10.25 13.85 -6.88
C LEU A 178 -11.63 13.21 -6.72
N LYS A 179 -12.70 13.99 -6.54
CA LYS A 179 -14.08 13.49 -6.45
C LYS A 179 -14.61 12.98 -7.80
N LEU A 180 -13.94 13.33 -8.90
CA LEU A 180 -14.28 12.90 -10.26
C LEU A 180 -13.63 11.58 -10.66
N VAL A 181 -12.87 10.96 -9.77
CA VAL A 181 -12.21 9.67 -10.04
C VAL A 181 -13.26 8.58 -10.24
N PRO A 182 -13.20 7.82 -11.35
CA PRO A 182 -14.08 6.69 -11.55
C PRO A 182 -13.92 5.64 -10.44
N PRO A 183 -15.02 5.09 -9.91
CA PRO A 183 -14.93 4.03 -8.90
C PRO A 183 -14.16 2.82 -9.44
N ASP A 184 -13.45 2.13 -8.55
CA ASP A 184 -12.76 0.90 -8.91
C ASP A 184 -13.79 -0.22 -9.12
N PRO A 185 -13.84 -0.86 -10.30
CA PRO A 185 -14.74 -1.98 -10.56
C PRO A 185 -14.54 -3.16 -9.60
N ASP A 186 -13.30 -3.41 -9.19
CA ASP A 186 -12.92 -4.55 -8.34
C ASP A 186 -13.06 -4.22 -6.84
N HIS A 187 -12.96 -2.94 -6.46
CA HIS A 187 -13.02 -2.48 -5.06
C HIS A 187 -13.75 -1.13 -4.96
N PRO A 188 -15.07 -1.07 -5.14
CA PRO A 188 -15.83 0.19 -5.21
C PRO A 188 -15.75 1.03 -3.92
N ASP A 189 -15.54 0.37 -2.77
CA ASP A 189 -15.46 1.03 -1.45
C ASP A 189 -14.03 1.42 -1.05
N ALA A 190 -13.01 1.09 -1.88
CA ALA A 190 -11.63 1.39 -1.56
C ALA A 190 -11.23 2.79 -2.05
N THR A 191 -10.90 3.68 -1.12
CA THR A 191 -10.32 4.98 -1.46
C THR A 191 -8.90 4.77 -2.00
N ALA A 192 -8.69 5.09 -3.29
CA ALA A 192 -7.35 5.06 -3.88
C ALA A 192 -6.48 6.18 -3.26
N PRO A 193 -5.17 5.94 -3.04
CA PRO A 193 -4.27 6.99 -2.62
C PRO A 193 -4.25 8.10 -3.68
N ALA A 194 -4.20 9.34 -3.20
CA ALA A 194 -4.17 10.51 -4.06
C ALA A 194 -3.00 11.42 -3.66
N ALA A 195 -2.48 12.14 -4.64
CA ALA A 195 -1.46 13.17 -4.42
C ALA A 195 -1.73 14.37 -5.34
N ILE A 196 -1.43 15.56 -4.84
CA ILE A 196 -1.48 16.79 -5.61
C ILE A 196 -0.03 17.25 -5.81
N VAL A 197 0.35 17.49 -7.06
CA VAL A 197 1.65 18.02 -7.45
C VAL A 197 1.43 19.42 -8.00
N LEU A 198 1.90 20.43 -7.27
CA LEU A 198 1.76 21.82 -7.62
C LEU A 198 3.05 22.34 -8.26
N LEU A 199 2.95 22.91 -9.46
CA LEU A 199 4.02 23.58 -10.19
C LEU A 199 3.71 25.09 -10.23
N SER A 200 4.43 25.88 -9.45
CA SER A 200 4.25 27.33 -9.30
C SER A 200 5.55 27.99 -8.91
N ASP A 201 5.68 29.28 -9.15
CA ASP A 201 6.81 30.10 -8.66
C ASP A 201 6.68 30.50 -7.18
N GLY A 202 5.58 30.13 -6.53
CA GLY A 202 5.37 30.27 -5.08
C GLY A 202 4.73 31.58 -4.63
N ALA A 203 4.45 32.52 -5.51
CA ALA A 203 3.76 33.80 -5.16
C ALA A 203 2.24 33.62 -5.28
N SER A 204 1.50 33.77 -4.17
CA SER A 204 0.02 33.86 -4.18
C SER A 204 -0.41 35.27 -3.80
N ASN A 205 -1.21 35.90 -4.66
CA ASN A 205 -1.67 37.28 -4.43
C ASN A 205 -3.19 37.37 -4.33
N LEU A 206 -3.92 36.30 -4.54
CA LEU A 206 -5.38 36.23 -4.51
C LEU A 206 -5.89 34.90 -3.95
N GLY A 207 -7.19 34.85 -3.62
CA GLY A 207 -7.91 33.62 -3.30
C GLY A 207 -7.87 33.24 -1.82
N ARG A 208 -8.35 32.03 -1.52
CA ARG A 208 -8.41 31.44 -0.17
C ARG A 208 -7.01 31.16 0.37
N ASP A 209 -6.91 31.10 1.72
CA ASP A 209 -5.64 30.81 2.38
C ASP A 209 -5.08 29.45 1.94
N SER A 210 -3.86 29.47 1.39
CA SER A 210 -3.16 28.27 0.93
C SER A 210 -2.77 27.34 2.07
N ALA A 211 -2.51 27.87 3.28
CA ALA A 211 -2.17 27.05 4.44
C ALA A 211 -3.38 26.24 4.94
N ALA A 212 -4.57 26.86 4.96
CA ALA A 212 -5.83 26.19 5.29
C ALA A 212 -6.16 25.10 4.25
N ALA A 213 -5.98 25.39 2.97
CA ALA A 213 -6.18 24.44 1.88
C ALA A 213 -5.22 23.24 1.98
N ALA A 214 -3.95 23.48 2.30
CA ALA A 214 -2.94 22.42 2.50
C ALA A 214 -3.22 21.56 3.74
N GLN A 215 -3.84 22.11 4.79
CA GLN A 215 -4.28 21.29 5.93
C GLN A 215 -5.43 20.36 5.56
N GLN A 216 -6.37 20.84 4.76
CA GLN A 216 -7.50 20.02 4.31
C GLN A 216 -7.06 18.87 3.37
N SER A 217 -6.01 19.07 2.59
CA SER A 217 -5.48 18.03 1.71
C SER A 217 -4.81 16.84 2.45
N LYS A 218 -4.57 16.96 3.77
CA LYS A 218 -3.97 15.90 4.60
C LYS A 218 -5.00 14.99 5.27
N GLN A 219 -6.27 15.32 5.20
CA GLN A 219 -7.40 14.54 5.75
C GLN A 219 -7.92 13.54 4.72
#